data_a6600707fc84ecec3e0b46ed9a0025de
#
_entry.id   a6600707fc84ecec3e0b46ed9a0025de
#
_cell.length_a   1.000
_cell.length_b   1.000
_cell.length_c   1.000
_cell.angle_alpha   90.00
_cell.angle_beta   90.00
_cell.angle_gamma   90.00
#
_symmetry.space_group_name_H-M   'P 1'
#
loop_
_entity.id
_entity.type
_entity.pdbx_description
1 polymer ?
#
loop_
_entity_poly.entity_id
_entity_poly.type
_entity_poly.pdbx_seq_one_letter_code
_entity_poly.pdbx_strand_id
1 'polypeptide(L)'
;MLQIQHLIQTGQIETAIQEAETQLGQLPSSGFQYIIGKDLLHLTGPLTAYFNYCYTVMTEDEELDLKAFYLEMNSFTIQFDQWFLHLLAYETLANRDNPDWLADFSGESQKKLTITGFEPLQETNKKYMQTEGYRDDQLRQACELQEYLIILRLQQLAIKTINTNKGKAPWANLPVLVGAHDYEDLIYTIH
;
A
#
# COMPACT_ATOMS: atom_id res chain seq x y z
N MET A 1 -9.50 -9.26 12.28
CA MET A 1 -8.16 -8.76 11.90
C MET A 1 -7.15 -9.89 11.71
N LEU A 2 -6.85 -10.76 12.66
CA LEU A 2 -5.89 -11.88 12.49
C LEU A 2 -6.14 -12.75 11.24
N GLN A 3 -7.38 -12.96 10.86
CA GLN A 3 -7.73 -13.72 9.64
C GLN A 3 -7.30 -12.98 8.38
N ILE A 4 -7.49 -11.67 8.28
CA ILE A 4 -7.07 -10.85 7.14
C ILE A 4 -5.55 -10.87 7.00
N GLN A 5 -4.81 -10.68 8.10
CA GLN A 5 -3.34 -10.76 8.12
C GLN A 5 -2.85 -12.13 7.61
N HIS A 6 -3.46 -13.22 8.07
CA HIS A 6 -3.12 -14.56 7.59
C HIS A 6 -3.36 -14.73 6.08
N LEU A 7 -4.47 -14.20 5.56
CA LEU A 7 -4.77 -14.23 4.12
C LEU A 7 -3.73 -13.44 3.30
N ILE A 8 -3.28 -12.29 3.80
CA ILE A 8 -2.20 -11.51 3.17
C ILE A 8 -0.90 -12.34 3.14
N GLN A 9 -0.49 -12.88 4.28
CA GLN A 9 0.74 -13.68 4.40
C GLN A 9 0.75 -14.90 3.48
N THR A 10 -0.44 -15.46 3.19
CA THR A 10 -0.61 -16.63 2.29
C THR A 10 -0.90 -16.22 0.84
N GLY A 11 -0.84 -14.93 0.50
CA GLY A 11 -1.04 -14.42 -0.87
C GLY A 11 -2.50 -14.44 -1.35
N GLN A 12 -3.47 -14.63 -0.45
CA GLN A 12 -4.89 -14.69 -0.78
C GLN A 12 -5.55 -13.30 -0.77
N ILE A 13 -4.97 -12.35 -1.52
CA ILE A 13 -5.34 -10.92 -1.47
C ILE A 13 -6.82 -10.69 -1.80
N GLU A 14 -7.35 -11.33 -2.85
CA GLU A 14 -8.77 -11.17 -3.22
C GLU A 14 -9.73 -11.69 -2.12
N THR A 15 -9.38 -12.79 -1.46
CA THR A 15 -10.16 -13.32 -0.33
C THR A 15 -10.08 -12.39 0.87
N ALA A 16 -8.90 -11.81 1.14
CA ALA A 16 -8.71 -10.83 2.20
C ALA A 16 -9.56 -9.57 1.98
N ILE A 17 -9.64 -9.09 0.73
CA ILE A 17 -10.49 -7.97 0.33
C ILE A 17 -11.97 -8.28 0.62
N GLN A 18 -12.47 -9.43 0.16
CA GLN A 18 -13.86 -9.84 0.36
C GLN A 18 -14.23 -9.95 1.85
N GLU A 19 -13.32 -10.52 2.64
CA GLU A 19 -13.49 -10.64 4.09
C GLU A 19 -13.55 -9.28 4.77
N ALA A 20 -12.62 -8.37 4.45
CA ALA A 20 -12.58 -7.02 5.01
C ALA A 20 -13.82 -6.19 4.60
N GLU A 21 -14.25 -6.26 3.34
CA GLU A 21 -15.47 -5.62 2.86
C GLU A 21 -16.72 -6.15 3.59
N THR A 22 -16.79 -7.46 3.81
CA THR A 22 -17.90 -8.10 4.53
C THR A 22 -17.94 -7.59 5.98
N GLN A 23 -16.81 -7.57 6.68
CA GLN A 23 -16.74 -7.09 8.06
C GLN A 23 -17.10 -5.60 8.15
N LEU A 24 -16.55 -4.76 7.25
CA LEU A 24 -16.86 -3.33 7.22
C LEU A 24 -18.35 -3.07 6.93
N GLY A 25 -18.95 -3.85 6.03
CA GLY A 25 -20.37 -3.76 5.69
C GLY A 25 -21.33 -4.13 6.82
N GLN A 26 -20.87 -4.87 7.85
CA GLN A 26 -21.63 -5.25 9.02
C GLN A 26 -21.64 -4.16 10.11
N LEU A 27 -20.71 -3.20 10.02
CA LEU A 27 -20.63 -2.09 10.98
C LEU A 27 -21.68 -1.00 10.67
N PRO A 28 -22.04 -0.17 11.65
CA PRO A 28 -22.91 0.98 11.43
C PRO A 28 -22.40 1.86 10.30
N SER A 29 -23.33 2.43 9.52
CA SER A 29 -22.99 3.27 8.38
C SER A 29 -22.13 4.46 8.81
N SER A 30 -20.99 4.60 8.15
CA SER A 30 -20.04 5.72 8.28
C SER A 30 -19.47 6.05 6.90
N GLY A 31 -18.68 7.11 6.77
CA GLY A 31 -18.02 7.44 5.51
C GLY A 31 -16.97 6.39 5.06
N PHE A 32 -16.55 5.51 5.96
CA PHE A 32 -15.54 4.49 5.68
C PHE A 32 -16.04 3.38 4.74
N GLN A 33 -17.35 3.09 4.69
CA GLN A 33 -17.93 2.13 3.73
C GLN A 33 -17.80 2.57 2.26
N TYR A 34 -17.38 3.80 1.99
CA TYR A 34 -17.14 4.25 0.61
C TYR A 34 -16.15 3.36 -0.15
N ILE A 35 -15.21 2.70 0.54
CA ILE A 35 -14.21 1.83 -0.08
C ILE A 35 -14.79 0.52 -0.63
N ILE A 36 -15.95 0.06 -0.12
CA ILE A 36 -16.54 -1.22 -0.52
C ILE A 36 -16.82 -1.20 -2.02
N GLY A 37 -16.29 -2.21 -2.74
CA GLY A 37 -16.38 -2.33 -4.20
C GLY A 37 -15.54 -1.35 -4.98
N LYS A 38 -14.66 -0.56 -4.36
CA LYS A 38 -13.70 0.32 -5.05
C LYS A 38 -12.36 -0.38 -5.23
N ASP A 39 -11.62 0.04 -6.24
CA ASP A 39 -10.24 -0.40 -6.50
C ASP A 39 -9.34 0.77 -6.89
N LEU A 40 -8.06 0.48 -7.10
CA LEU A 40 -7.05 1.42 -7.56
C LEU A 40 -6.49 1.04 -8.94
N LEU A 41 -7.13 0.12 -9.67
CA LEU A 41 -6.59 -0.45 -10.90
C LEU A 41 -6.43 0.57 -12.03
N HIS A 42 -7.14 1.70 -11.98
CA HIS A 42 -6.94 2.83 -12.88
C HIS A 42 -5.55 3.45 -12.78
N LEU A 43 -4.84 3.24 -11.66
CA LEU A 43 -3.46 3.67 -11.44
C LEU A 43 -2.40 2.73 -12.03
N THR A 44 -2.77 1.60 -12.67
CA THR A 44 -1.80 0.64 -13.24
C THR A 44 -0.82 1.30 -14.22
N GLY A 45 -1.31 2.17 -15.13
CA GLY A 45 -0.47 2.92 -16.06
C GLY A 45 0.44 3.94 -15.35
N PRO A 46 -0.11 4.83 -14.51
CA PRO A 46 0.67 5.75 -13.69
C PRO A 46 1.73 5.05 -12.82
N LEU A 47 1.40 3.92 -12.17
CA LEU A 47 2.34 3.17 -11.35
C LEU A 47 3.45 2.52 -12.19
N THR A 48 3.12 2.00 -13.40
CA THR A 48 4.14 1.52 -14.36
C THR A 48 5.12 2.63 -14.73
N ALA A 49 4.62 3.82 -15.07
CA ALA A 49 5.47 4.97 -15.43
C ALA A 49 6.33 5.41 -14.23
N TYR A 50 5.78 5.36 -13.04
CA TYR A 50 6.48 5.68 -11.80
C TYR A 50 7.62 4.71 -11.51
N PHE A 51 7.41 3.39 -11.60
CA PHE A 51 8.47 2.39 -11.47
C PHE A 51 9.56 2.56 -12.53
N ASN A 52 9.19 2.79 -13.79
CA ASN A 52 10.17 3.04 -14.85
C ASN A 52 11.07 4.25 -14.52
N TYR A 53 10.46 5.36 -14.13
CA TYR A 53 11.19 6.57 -13.74
C TYR A 53 12.14 6.30 -12.55
N CYS A 54 11.63 5.75 -11.45
CA CYS A 54 12.43 5.50 -10.26
C CYS A 54 13.57 4.51 -10.52
N TYR A 55 13.30 3.43 -11.26
CA TYR A 55 14.31 2.46 -11.63
C TYR A 55 15.45 3.10 -12.43
N THR A 56 15.13 3.91 -13.45
CA THR A 56 16.14 4.61 -14.25
C THR A 56 16.98 5.55 -13.39
N VAL A 57 16.37 6.40 -12.57
CA VAL A 57 17.11 7.33 -11.71
C VAL A 57 18.04 6.57 -10.75
N MET A 58 17.51 5.55 -10.06
CA MET A 58 18.28 4.81 -9.07
C MET A 58 19.43 3.98 -9.66
N THR A 59 19.25 3.44 -10.88
CA THR A 59 20.29 2.61 -11.51
C THR A 59 21.29 3.41 -12.35
N GLU A 60 20.84 4.50 -13.02
CA GLU A 60 21.69 5.25 -13.95
C GLU A 60 22.28 6.50 -13.31
N ASP A 61 21.53 7.23 -12.47
CA ASP A 61 22.01 8.47 -11.86
C ASP A 61 22.63 8.22 -10.48
N GLU A 62 22.08 7.29 -9.69
CA GLU A 62 22.54 6.94 -8.34
C GLU A 62 23.45 5.69 -8.31
N GLU A 63 23.59 4.99 -9.45
CA GLU A 63 24.46 3.81 -9.65
C GLU A 63 24.17 2.64 -8.68
N LEU A 64 22.91 2.49 -8.21
CA LEU A 64 22.52 1.43 -7.26
C LEU A 64 22.40 0.05 -7.95
N ASP A 65 22.92 -1.00 -7.30
CA ASP A 65 22.73 -2.40 -7.71
C ASP A 65 21.46 -2.99 -7.04
N LEU A 66 20.31 -2.67 -7.62
CA LEU A 66 18.99 -2.93 -7.01
C LEU A 66 18.66 -4.43 -6.87
N LYS A 67 18.26 -4.84 -5.68
CA LYS A 67 17.82 -6.21 -5.34
C LYS A 67 16.35 -6.29 -4.95
N ALA A 68 15.74 -5.21 -4.47
CA ALA A 68 14.33 -5.16 -4.10
C ALA A 68 13.80 -3.72 -4.08
N PHE A 69 12.48 -3.60 -4.09
CA PHE A 69 11.76 -2.36 -3.81
C PHE A 69 10.77 -2.53 -2.65
N TYR A 70 10.51 -1.43 -1.94
CA TYR A 70 9.35 -1.31 -1.08
C TYR A 70 8.49 -0.14 -1.56
N LEU A 71 7.29 -0.47 -2.03
CA LEU A 71 6.26 0.48 -2.41
C LEU A 71 5.43 0.79 -1.16
N GLU A 72 5.68 1.93 -0.56
CA GLU A 72 5.06 2.35 0.69
C GLU A 72 4.06 3.48 0.47
N MET A 73 2.88 3.35 1.06
CA MET A 73 1.93 4.44 1.21
C MET A 73 2.27 5.24 2.48
N ASN A 74 2.12 6.57 2.42
CA ASN A 74 2.25 7.42 3.60
C ASN A 74 1.19 7.11 4.66
N SER A 75 1.46 7.54 5.91
CA SER A 75 0.56 7.33 7.05
C SER A 75 -0.86 7.90 6.80
N PHE A 76 -1.87 7.16 7.24
CA PHE A 76 -3.29 7.56 7.13
C PHE A 76 -3.65 8.74 8.02
N THR A 77 -2.98 8.86 9.17
CA THR A 77 -3.39 9.77 10.26
C THR A 77 -2.61 11.08 10.30
N ILE A 78 -1.44 11.15 9.66
CA ILE A 78 -0.55 12.31 9.72
C ILE A 78 -0.75 13.23 8.51
N GLN A 79 -0.97 12.67 7.33
CA GLN A 79 -1.12 13.40 6.07
C GLN A 79 -2.39 12.98 5.33
N PHE A 80 -3.54 13.07 6.00
CA PHE A 80 -4.83 12.67 5.43
C PHE A 80 -5.33 13.60 4.30
N ASP A 81 -4.73 14.75 4.09
CA ASP A 81 -5.12 15.64 2.98
C ASP A 81 -4.68 15.12 1.61
N GLN A 82 -3.61 14.30 1.57
CA GLN A 82 -3.15 13.69 0.32
C GLN A 82 -2.42 12.38 0.60
N TRP A 83 -3.00 11.29 0.12
CA TRP A 83 -2.35 9.99 0.12
C TRP A 83 -1.49 9.82 -1.13
N PHE A 84 -0.30 9.28 -0.94
CA PHE A 84 0.67 9.06 -2.00
C PHE A 84 1.50 7.79 -1.74
N LEU A 85 2.10 7.30 -2.81
CA LEU A 85 3.09 6.23 -2.76
C LEU A 85 4.48 6.81 -2.96
N HIS A 86 5.44 6.28 -2.22
CA HIS A 86 6.86 6.45 -2.48
C HIS A 86 7.53 5.09 -2.63
N LEU A 87 8.72 5.07 -3.23
CA LEU A 87 9.45 3.85 -3.51
C LEU A 87 10.80 3.92 -2.80
N LEU A 88 11.05 2.94 -1.94
CA LEU A 88 12.33 2.70 -1.32
C LEU A 88 13.05 1.57 -2.06
N ALA A 89 14.35 1.69 -2.23
CA ALA A 89 15.18 0.77 -3.00
C ALA A 89 16.27 0.16 -2.12
N TYR A 90 16.57 -1.12 -2.35
CA TYR A 90 17.51 -1.89 -1.55
C TYR A 90 18.53 -2.59 -2.46
N GLU A 91 19.81 -2.47 -2.12
CA GLU A 91 20.91 -3.23 -2.73
C GLU A 91 21.11 -4.59 -2.06
N THR A 92 20.50 -4.81 -0.90
CA THR A 92 20.51 -6.09 -0.20
C THR A 92 19.09 -6.47 0.18
N LEU A 93 18.74 -7.75 0.04
CA LEU A 93 17.49 -8.30 0.54
C LEU A 93 17.79 -9.03 1.85
N ALA A 94 17.49 -8.41 2.99
CA ALA A 94 17.70 -9.02 4.30
C ALA A 94 16.57 -9.98 4.70
N ASN A 95 16.72 -10.63 5.85
CA ASN A 95 15.78 -11.64 6.33
C ASN A 95 14.40 -11.03 6.61
N ARG A 96 13.35 -11.65 6.07
CA ARG A 96 11.95 -11.19 6.19
C ARG A 96 11.39 -11.29 7.61
N ASP A 97 12.03 -12.06 8.49
CA ASP A 97 11.55 -12.28 9.85
C ASP A 97 11.80 -11.08 10.78
N ASN A 98 12.60 -10.10 10.34
CA ASN A 98 12.82 -8.85 11.05
C ASN A 98 12.59 -7.65 10.12
N PRO A 99 11.53 -6.84 10.29
CA PRO A 99 11.23 -5.69 9.44
C PRO A 99 12.18 -4.49 9.65
N ASP A 100 13.02 -4.48 10.68
CA ASP A 100 13.92 -3.36 11.00
C ASP A 100 14.84 -2.98 9.81
N TRP A 101 15.18 -3.97 8.94
CA TRP A 101 16.00 -3.71 7.76
C TRP A 101 15.32 -2.79 6.72
N LEU A 102 13.99 -2.64 6.78
CA LEU A 102 13.28 -1.71 5.88
C LEU A 102 13.69 -0.25 6.11
N ALA A 103 14.25 0.07 7.27
CA ALA A 103 14.82 1.39 7.55
C ALA A 103 16.18 1.63 6.86
N ASP A 104 16.87 0.56 6.44
CA ASP A 104 18.21 0.60 5.84
C ASP A 104 18.14 0.60 4.30
N PHE A 105 17.26 1.45 3.72
CA PHE A 105 17.15 1.58 2.26
C PHE A 105 18.37 2.29 1.66
N SER A 106 18.76 1.87 0.44
CA SER A 106 19.89 2.43 -0.31
C SER A 106 19.50 3.65 -1.14
N GLY A 107 18.22 3.76 -1.53
CA GLY A 107 17.68 4.88 -2.28
C GLY A 107 16.20 5.13 -2.02
N GLU A 108 15.77 6.37 -2.20
CA GLU A 108 14.37 6.79 -2.05
C GLU A 108 13.93 7.59 -3.28
N SER A 109 12.69 7.37 -3.71
CA SER A 109 12.14 8.11 -4.84
C SER A 109 11.99 9.60 -4.53
N GLN A 110 12.56 10.45 -5.38
CA GLN A 110 12.42 11.92 -5.27
C GLN A 110 11.00 12.40 -5.59
N LYS A 111 10.26 11.66 -6.42
CA LYS A 111 8.87 11.92 -6.76
C LYS A 111 7.96 10.99 -5.97
N LYS A 112 6.73 11.47 -5.77
CA LYS A 112 5.65 10.69 -5.14
C LYS A 112 4.56 10.45 -6.17
N LEU A 113 3.90 9.28 -6.09
CA LEU A 113 2.72 8.99 -6.90
C LEU A 113 1.47 9.22 -6.04
N THR A 114 0.70 10.25 -6.38
CA THR A 114 -0.58 10.55 -5.68
C THR A 114 -1.59 9.44 -5.91
N ILE A 115 -2.23 8.98 -4.85
CA ILE A 115 -3.37 8.07 -4.91
C ILE A 115 -4.62 8.91 -5.19
N THR A 116 -5.32 8.58 -6.28
CA THR A 116 -6.59 9.22 -6.67
C THR A 116 -7.74 8.22 -6.59
N GLY A 117 -8.98 8.73 -6.48
CA GLY A 117 -10.20 7.92 -6.39
C GLY A 117 -10.64 7.62 -4.96
N PHE A 118 -9.84 7.99 -3.95
CA PHE A 118 -10.14 7.82 -2.53
C PHE A 118 -10.28 9.15 -1.77
N GLU A 119 -10.49 10.26 -2.49
CA GLU A 119 -10.65 11.59 -1.91
C GLU A 119 -11.79 11.67 -0.86
N PRO A 120 -12.95 11.01 -1.04
CA PRO A 120 -13.98 10.98 0.00
C PRO A 120 -13.55 10.25 1.28
N LEU A 121 -12.64 9.26 1.17
CA LEU A 121 -12.08 8.59 2.34
C LEU A 121 -11.07 9.48 3.07
N GLN A 122 -10.26 10.23 2.35
CA GLN A 122 -9.35 11.21 2.94
C GLN A 122 -10.12 12.24 3.78
N GLU A 123 -11.23 12.77 3.25
CA GLU A 123 -12.09 13.70 3.98
C GLU A 123 -12.77 13.02 5.19
N THR A 124 -13.14 11.73 5.06
CA THR A 124 -13.69 10.96 6.18
C THR A 124 -12.66 10.76 7.29
N ASN A 125 -11.41 10.41 6.94
CA ASN A 125 -10.31 10.26 7.91
C ASN A 125 -10.00 11.60 8.60
N LYS A 126 -9.96 12.70 7.84
CA LYS A 126 -9.78 14.05 8.38
C LYS A 126 -10.85 14.38 9.43
N LYS A 127 -12.12 14.17 9.09
CA LYS A 127 -13.23 14.40 10.00
C LYS A 127 -13.14 13.49 11.23
N TYR A 128 -12.83 12.22 11.06
CA TYR A 128 -12.65 11.24 12.13
C TYR A 128 -11.59 11.71 13.14
N MET A 129 -10.44 12.19 12.67
CA MET A 129 -9.39 12.72 13.53
C MET A 129 -9.82 14.02 14.22
N GLN A 130 -10.43 14.97 13.51
CA GLN A 130 -10.86 16.26 14.04
C GLN A 130 -11.97 16.14 15.10
N THR A 131 -12.84 15.15 14.97
CA THR A 131 -13.95 14.91 15.91
C THR A 131 -13.63 13.88 16.99
N GLU A 132 -12.36 13.45 17.09
CA GLU A 132 -11.92 12.40 18.01
C GLU A 132 -12.73 11.10 17.87
N GLY A 133 -13.11 10.74 16.62
CA GLY A 133 -13.90 9.55 16.30
C GLY A 133 -13.29 8.23 16.81
N TYR A 134 -11.97 8.22 17.09
CA TYR A 134 -11.27 7.10 17.70
C TYR A 134 -11.74 6.75 19.14
N ARG A 135 -12.53 7.62 19.75
CA ARG A 135 -13.17 7.36 21.06
C ARG A 135 -14.43 6.49 20.94
N ASP A 136 -15.00 6.37 19.74
CA ASP A 136 -16.10 5.46 19.44
C ASP A 136 -15.54 4.15 18.91
N ASP A 137 -15.80 3.04 19.61
CA ASP A 137 -15.25 1.74 19.27
C ASP A 137 -15.70 1.23 17.90
N GLN A 138 -16.93 1.54 17.48
CA GLN A 138 -17.43 1.11 16.16
C GLN A 138 -16.82 1.93 15.03
N LEU A 139 -16.66 3.25 15.21
CA LEU A 139 -15.98 4.09 14.25
C LEU A 139 -14.49 3.75 14.16
N ARG A 140 -13.83 3.44 15.28
CA ARG A 140 -12.45 2.99 15.29
C ARG A 140 -12.29 1.69 14.51
N GLN A 141 -13.13 0.69 14.75
CA GLN A 141 -13.10 -0.56 13.99
C GLN A 141 -13.36 -0.34 12.49
N ALA A 142 -14.28 0.56 12.14
CA ALA A 142 -14.55 0.89 10.73
C ALA A 142 -13.35 1.59 10.07
N CYS A 143 -12.64 2.48 10.78
CA CYS A 143 -11.42 3.12 10.33
C CYS A 143 -10.32 2.07 10.08
N GLU A 144 -10.03 1.20 11.04
CA GLU A 144 -9.02 0.13 10.92
C GLU A 144 -9.31 -0.81 9.73
N LEU A 145 -10.56 -1.21 9.53
CA LEU A 145 -10.95 -2.06 8.39
C LEU A 145 -10.81 -1.32 7.04
N GLN A 146 -11.12 -0.03 6.99
CA GLN A 146 -10.92 0.78 5.79
C GLN A 146 -9.43 0.93 5.46
N GLU A 147 -8.57 1.14 6.45
CA GLU A 147 -7.11 1.21 6.27
C GLU A 147 -6.57 -0.11 5.73
N TYR A 148 -6.99 -1.24 6.28
CA TYR A 148 -6.66 -2.58 5.76
C TYR A 148 -7.12 -2.76 4.31
N LEU A 149 -8.32 -2.32 3.96
CA LEU A 149 -8.84 -2.39 2.58
C LEU A 149 -8.01 -1.52 1.62
N ILE A 150 -7.58 -0.33 2.03
CA ILE A 150 -6.70 0.50 1.18
C ILE A 150 -5.38 -0.23 0.92
N ILE A 151 -4.74 -0.80 1.95
CA ILE A 151 -3.48 -1.56 1.81
C ILE A 151 -3.69 -2.76 0.87
N LEU A 152 -4.76 -3.51 1.03
CA LEU A 152 -5.11 -4.64 0.15
C LEU A 152 -5.33 -4.20 -1.31
N ARG A 153 -5.98 -3.05 -1.53
CA ARG A 153 -6.16 -2.48 -2.88
C ARG A 153 -4.85 -2.00 -3.50
N LEU A 154 -3.91 -1.51 -2.69
CA LEU A 154 -2.55 -1.21 -3.15
C LEU A 154 -1.79 -2.48 -3.54
N GLN A 155 -1.90 -3.54 -2.76
CA GLN A 155 -1.31 -4.84 -3.09
C GLN A 155 -1.90 -5.41 -4.38
N GLN A 156 -3.22 -5.36 -4.56
CA GLN A 156 -3.91 -5.74 -5.80
C GLN A 156 -3.39 -4.93 -7.00
N LEU A 157 -3.27 -3.61 -6.88
CA LEU A 157 -2.72 -2.71 -7.90
C LEU A 157 -1.28 -3.09 -8.24
N ALA A 158 -0.42 -3.29 -7.24
CA ALA A 158 0.98 -3.64 -7.43
C ALA A 158 1.14 -5.00 -8.12
N ILE A 159 0.40 -6.04 -7.70
CA ILE A 159 0.36 -7.36 -8.33
C ILE A 159 -0.02 -7.20 -9.83
N LYS A 160 -1.08 -6.45 -10.13
CA LYS A 160 -1.51 -6.21 -11.51
C LYS A 160 -0.44 -5.52 -12.33
N THR A 161 0.19 -4.48 -11.76
CA THR A 161 1.23 -3.69 -12.43
C THR A 161 2.47 -4.54 -12.72
N ILE A 162 2.98 -5.27 -11.72
CA ILE A 162 4.16 -6.12 -11.87
C ILE A 162 3.90 -7.22 -12.91
N ASN A 163 2.78 -7.95 -12.79
CA ASN A 163 2.45 -9.03 -13.73
C ASN A 163 2.28 -8.53 -15.17
N THR A 164 1.79 -7.31 -15.38
CA THR A 164 1.65 -6.71 -16.72
C THR A 164 3.00 -6.39 -17.34
N ASN A 165 4.03 -6.09 -16.53
CA ASN A 165 5.36 -5.65 -16.96
C ASN A 165 6.44 -6.74 -16.81
N LYS A 166 6.12 -7.88 -16.21
CA LYS A 166 7.06 -9.00 -16.04
C LYS A 166 7.60 -9.47 -17.39
N GLY A 167 8.94 -9.58 -17.49
CA GLY A 167 9.65 -9.89 -18.73
C GLY A 167 9.74 -8.74 -19.76
N LYS A 168 9.18 -7.56 -19.46
CA LYS A 168 9.24 -6.37 -20.32
C LYS A 168 10.07 -5.25 -19.71
N ALA A 169 10.03 -5.11 -18.38
CA ALA A 169 10.75 -4.08 -17.64
C ALA A 169 11.65 -4.76 -16.58
N PRO A 170 12.92 -4.37 -16.45
CA PRO A 170 13.87 -4.99 -15.51
C PRO A 170 13.36 -4.99 -14.07
N TRP A 171 12.81 -3.87 -13.60
CA TRP A 171 12.27 -3.71 -12.25
C TRP A 171 11.15 -4.70 -11.90
N ALA A 172 10.37 -5.15 -12.89
CA ALA A 172 9.27 -6.08 -12.67
C ALA A 172 9.71 -7.52 -12.38
N ASN A 173 11.02 -7.80 -12.46
CA ASN A 173 11.62 -9.08 -12.09
C ASN A 173 12.27 -9.04 -10.70
N LEU A 174 12.29 -7.88 -10.04
CA LEU A 174 12.77 -7.73 -8.66
C LEU A 174 11.64 -8.00 -7.67
N PRO A 175 11.94 -8.51 -6.48
CA PRO A 175 10.99 -8.55 -5.38
C PRO A 175 10.46 -7.14 -5.05
N VAL A 176 9.15 -7.01 -4.91
CA VAL A 176 8.50 -5.76 -4.50
C VAL A 176 7.67 -6.00 -3.25
N LEU A 177 8.06 -5.35 -2.17
CA LEU A 177 7.28 -5.28 -0.96
C LEU A 177 6.22 -4.18 -1.10
N VAL A 178 5.02 -4.40 -0.58
CA VAL A 178 3.92 -3.43 -0.68
C VAL A 178 3.20 -3.32 0.65
N GLY A 179 3.12 -2.11 1.19
CA GLY A 179 2.50 -1.83 2.47
C GLY A 179 2.18 -0.35 2.67
N ALA A 180 1.92 0.01 3.91
CA ALA A 180 1.74 1.40 4.34
C ALA A 180 2.57 1.66 5.59
N HIS A 181 2.93 2.90 5.82
CA HIS A 181 3.63 3.35 7.01
C HIS A 181 2.83 2.99 8.27
N ASP A 182 3.48 2.49 9.29
CA ASP A 182 2.90 1.98 10.55
C ASP A 182 2.15 0.63 10.42
N TYR A 183 2.27 -0.11 9.29
CA TYR A 183 1.56 -1.38 9.03
C TYR A 183 2.50 -2.49 8.55
N GLU A 184 3.63 -2.71 9.26
CA GLU A 184 4.65 -3.70 8.88
C GLU A 184 4.10 -5.13 8.83
N ASP A 185 3.12 -5.47 9.66
CA ASP A 185 2.46 -6.78 9.72
C ASP A 185 1.53 -7.07 8.54
N LEU A 186 1.23 -6.06 7.72
CA LEU A 186 0.44 -6.16 6.49
C LEU A 186 1.29 -6.12 5.21
N ILE A 187 2.61 -6.06 5.31
CA ILE A 187 3.48 -6.04 4.13
C ILE A 187 3.36 -7.36 3.35
N TYR A 188 3.09 -7.24 2.06
CA TYR A 188 3.07 -8.35 1.12
C TYR A 188 4.22 -8.25 0.12
N THR A 189 4.92 -9.36 -0.13
CA THR A 189 6.01 -9.40 -1.12
C THR A 189 5.56 -10.11 -2.38
N ILE A 190 5.73 -9.43 -3.51
CA ILE A 190 5.48 -9.92 -4.87
C ILE A 190 6.82 -10.36 -5.47
N HIS A 191 6.85 -11.55 -6.09
CA HIS A 191 8.01 -12.17 -6.73
C HIS A 191 7.85 -12.33 -8.23
#